data_168f509914cea7b9e264fe68d8182661
#
_entry.id   168f509914cea7b9e264fe68d8182661
#
_cell.length_a   1.000
_cell.length_b   1.000
_cell.length_c   1.000
_cell.angle_alpha   90.00
_cell.angle_beta   90.00
_cell.angle_gamma   90.00
#
_symmetry.space_group_name_H-M   'P 1'
#
loop_
_entity.id
_entity.type
_entity.pdbx_description
1 polymer ?
#
loop_
_entity_poly.entity_id
_entity_poly.type
_entity_poly.pdbx_seq_one_letter_code
_entity_poly.pdbx_strand_id
1 'polypeptide(L)'
;MIEAILHSCEIILICVAAFIIGYVLFCAVCATVKAMSNKIKKNRLKKLIKENEQKAVPCRCGGRANIEHHFGESYHIGCTCCPVGFTDEDIPKLVKMWNDVQSIKAGDYVEMGALIWRVQSISYGRAYIYTNTYNAYVEVPLVYLKKIKSSSAKVV
;
A
#
# COMPACT_ATOMS: atom_id res chain seq x y z
N MET A 1 16.70 -31.22 64.38
CA MET A 1 17.52 -30.53 63.35
C MET A 1 17.14 -31.00 61.93
N ILE A 2 17.03 -32.28 61.65
CA ILE A 2 16.66 -32.83 60.33
C ILE A 2 15.26 -32.39 59.87
N GLU A 3 14.24 -32.45 60.76
CA GLU A 3 12.86 -32.03 60.44
C GLU A 3 12.75 -30.55 60.06
N ALA A 4 13.53 -29.65 60.69
CA ALA A 4 13.53 -28.22 60.32
C ALA A 4 14.14 -27.99 58.93
N ILE A 5 15.11 -28.78 58.52
CA ILE A 5 15.72 -28.70 57.19
C ILE A 5 14.75 -29.22 56.14
N LEU A 6 14.06 -30.31 56.38
CA LEU A 6 13.03 -30.87 55.48
C LEU A 6 11.89 -29.86 55.25
N HIS A 7 11.38 -29.26 56.30
CA HIS A 7 10.31 -28.25 56.18
C HIS A 7 10.74 -27.00 55.40
N SER A 8 12.00 -26.57 55.57
CA SER A 8 12.55 -25.45 54.79
C SER A 8 12.68 -25.80 53.31
N CYS A 9 13.05 -27.02 52.95
CA CYS A 9 13.12 -27.50 51.57
C CYS A 9 11.74 -27.55 50.91
N GLU A 10 10.70 -27.98 51.62
CA GLU A 10 9.34 -27.99 51.11
C GLU A 10 8.80 -26.59 50.79
N ILE A 11 9.03 -25.62 51.67
CA ILE A 11 8.66 -24.24 51.45
C ILE A 11 9.34 -23.66 50.21
N ILE A 12 10.63 -23.91 50.04
CA ILE A 12 11.39 -23.46 48.87
C ILE A 12 10.83 -24.07 47.59
N LEU A 13 10.52 -25.36 47.57
CA LEU A 13 9.93 -26.04 46.43
C LEU A 13 8.57 -25.45 46.04
N ILE A 14 7.69 -25.15 47.01
CA ILE A 14 6.40 -24.55 46.79
C ILE A 14 6.58 -23.14 46.20
N CYS A 15 7.49 -22.32 46.72
CA CYS A 15 7.76 -20.99 46.22
C CYS A 15 8.28 -21.03 44.77
N VAL A 16 9.20 -21.95 44.46
CA VAL A 16 9.72 -22.12 43.09
C VAL A 16 8.63 -22.56 42.12
N ALA A 17 7.78 -23.55 42.54
CA ALA A 17 6.66 -24.00 41.72
C ALA A 17 5.66 -22.86 41.45
N ALA A 18 5.30 -22.08 42.47
CA ALA A 18 4.41 -20.90 42.29
C ALA A 18 4.99 -19.85 41.36
N PHE A 19 6.30 -19.62 41.43
CA PHE A 19 6.99 -18.67 40.54
C PHE A 19 6.98 -19.16 39.07
N ILE A 20 7.24 -20.45 38.85
CA ILE A 20 7.20 -21.07 37.51
C ILE A 20 5.78 -20.96 36.93
N ILE A 21 4.75 -21.31 37.70
CA ILE A 21 3.35 -21.23 37.26
C ILE A 21 3.00 -19.77 36.92
N GLY A 22 3.36 -18.82 37.77
CA GLY A 22 3.13 -17.39 37.54
C GLY A 22 3.80 -16.91 36.25
N TYR A 23 5.03 -17.33 35.99
CA TYR A 23 5.77 -16.99 34.77
C TYR A 23 5.11 -17.56 33.51
N VAL A 24 4.69 -18.83 33.54
CA VAL A 24 4.00 -19.48 32.42
C VAL A 24 2.68 -18.79 32.10
N LEU A 25 1.89 -18.44 33.13
CA LEU A 25 0.65 -17.71 32.96
C LEU A 25 0.89 -16.32 32.36
N PHE A 26 1.91 -15.61 32.84
CA PHE A 26 2.29 -14.30 32.28
C PHE A 26 2.68 -14.40 30.81
N CYS A 27 3.50 -15.38 30.44
CA CYS A 27 3.86 -15.62 29.04
C CYS A 27 2.64 -15.94 28.16
N ALA A 28 1.71 -16.74 28.66
CA ALA A 28 0.47 -17.06 27.96
C ALA A 28 -0.41 -15.82 27.72
N VAL A 29 -0.54 -14.95 28.72
CA VAL A 29 -1.27 -13.68 28.59
C VAL A 29 -0.59 -12.76 27.57
N CYS A 30 0.73 -12.61 27.62
CA CYS A 30 1.49 -11.80 26.65
C CYS A 30 1.31 -12.33 25.22
N ALA A 31 1.33 -13.64 25.02
CA ALA A 31 1.12 -14.29 23.72
C ALA A 31 -0.30 -14.02 23.18
N THR A 32 -1.32 -14.15 24.02
CA THR A 32 -2.72 -13.87 23.63
C THR A 32 -2.94 -12.41 23.27
N VAL A 33 -2.41 -11.47 24.06
CA VAL A 33 -2.49 -10.03 23.79
C VAL A 33 -1.83 -9.68 22.45
N LYS A 34 -0.64 -10.25 22.19
CA LYS A 34 0.07 -10.06 20.90
C LYS A 34 -0.74 -10.63 19.72
N ALA A 35 -1.32 -11.81 19.87
CA ALA A 35 -2.16 -12.44 18.85
C ALA A 35 -3.42 -11.59 18.55
N MET A 36 -4.08 -11.08 19.59
CA MET A 36 -5.25 -10.18 19.44
C MET A 36 -4.88 -8.88 18.76
N SER A 37 -3.77 -8.24 19.15
CA SER A 37 -3.27 -7.01 18.52
C SER A 37 -3.01 -7.22 17.03
N ASN A 38 -2.35 -8.32 16.65
CA ASN A 38 -2.10 -8.66 15.26
C ASN A 38 -3.39 -8.89 14.47
N LYS A 39 -4.38 -9.55 15.05
CA LYS A 39 -5.71 -9.77 14.43
C LYS A 39 -6.43 -8.44 14.19
N ILE A 40 -6.39 -7.53 15.15
CA ILE A 40 -7.00 -6.20 15.03
C ILE A 40 -6.32 -5.39 13.93
N LYS A 41 -4.98 -5.36 13.89
CA LYS A 41 -4.20 -4.69 12.82
C LYS A 41 -4.57 -5.24 11.44
N LYS A 42 -4.61 -6.56 11.29
CA LYS A 42 -4.97 -7.22 10.03
C LYS A 42 -6.40 -6.88 9.58
N ASN A 43 -7.36 -6.83 10.49
CA ASN A 43 -8.73 -6.48 10.18
C ASN A 43 -8.88 -5.00 9.77
N ARG A 44 -8.18 -4.08 10.47
CA ARG A 44 -8.14 -2.65 10.11
C ARG A 44 -7.54 -2.44 8.72
N LEU A 45 -6.44 -3.15 8.41
CA LEU A 45 -5.81 -3.07 7.11
C LEU A 45 -6.73 -3.57 5.99
N LYS A 46 -7.40 -4.72 6.17
CA LYS A 46 -8.38 -5.23 5.20
C LYS A 46 -9.52 -4.23 4.95
N LYS A 47 -10.01 -3.58 6.02
CA LYS A 47 -11.04 -2.54 5.89
C LYS A 47 -10.52 -1.34 5.11
N LEU A 48 -9.31 -0.87 5.42
CA LEU A 48 -8.66 0.25 4.72
C LEU A 48 -8.48 -0.05 3.23
N ILE A 49 -7.98 -1.24 2.88
CA ILE A 49 -7.83 -1.67 1.48
C ILE A 49 -9.19 -1.62 0.78
N LYS A 50 -10.21 -2.27 1.32
CA LYS A 50 -11.55 -2.33 0.71
C LYS A 50 -12.17 -0.95 0.50
N GLU A 51 -12.05 -0.05 1.49
CA GLU A 51 -12.54 1.34 1.38
C GLU A 51 -11.79 2.14 0.29
N ASN A 52 -10.52 1.88 0.11
CA ASN A 52 -9.70 2.57 -0.89
C ASN A 52 -9.88 1.98 -2.30
N GLU A 53 -10.08 0.67 -2.43
CA GLU A 53 -10.49 0.06 -3.71
C GLU A 53 -11.80 0.64 -4.23
N GLN A 54 -12.78 0.91 -3.35
CA GLN A 54 -14.03 1.56 -3.74
C GLN A 54 -13.87 3.01 -4.24
N LYS A 55 -12.80 3.70 -3.81
CA LYS A 55 -12.46 5.06 -4.28
C LYS A 55 -11.65 5.07 -5.57
N ALA A 56 -11.06 3.94 -5.93
CA ALA A 56 -10.28 3.81 -7.15
C ALA A 56 -11.23 3.72 -8.35
N VAL A 57 -11.03 4.61 -9.32
CA VAL A 57 -11.82 4.58 -10.57
C VAL A 57 -11.47 3.32 -11.37
N PRO A 58 -12.41 2.79 -12.17
CA PRO A 58 -12.13 1.69 -13.09
C PRO A 58 -10.99 2.04 -14.05
N CYS A 59 -10.21 1.04 -14.42
CA CYS A 59 -9.21 1.20 -15.45
C CYS A 59 -9.88 1.44 -16.82
N ARG A 60 -9.23 2.19 -17.69
CA ARG A 60 -9.71 2.43 -19.05
C ARG A 60 -9.93 1.18 -19.89
N CYS A 61 -9.23 0.10 -19.59
CA CYS A 61 -9.46 -1.19 -20.24
C CYS A 61 -10.74 -1.90 -19.78
N GLY A 62 -11.49 -1.31 -18.84
CA GLY A 62 -12.67 -1.91 -18.22
C GLY A 62 -12.37 -2.76 -16.98
N GLY A 63 -11.10 -3.04 -16.70
CA GLY A 63 -10.70 -3.80 -15.52
C GLY A 63 -10.87 -2.99 -14.22
N ARG A 64 -10.98 -3.70 -13.09
CA ARG A 64 -11.07 -3.08 -11.77
C ARG A 64 -9.67 -2.83 -11.20
N ALA A 65 -9.57 -1.82 -10.35
CA ALA A 65 -8.40 -1.65 -9.51
C ALA A 65 -8.42 -2.70 -8.38
N ASN A 66 -7.28 -3.31 -8.13
CA ASN A 66 -7.05 -4.24 -7.02
C ASN A 66 -5.85 -3.77 -6.23
N ILE A 67 -5.96 -3.75 -4.89
CA ILE A 67 -4.88 -3.34 -4.00
C ILE A 67 -4.38 -4.57 -3.25
N GLU A 68 -3.12 -4.87 -3.43
CA GLU A 68 -2.46 -6.02 -2.81
C GLU A 68 -1.25 -5.57 -1.98
N HIS A 69 -0.95 -6.34 -0.94
CA HIS A 69 0.29 -6.18 -0.21
C HIS A 69 1.46 -6.65 -1.10
N HIS A 70 2.46 -5.81 -1.23
CA HIS A 70 3.68 -6.10 -1.98
C HIS A 70 4.82 -6.43 -1.01
N PHE A 71 6.05 -6.26 -1.37
CA PHE A 71 7.20 -6.53 -0.51
C PHE A 71 7.34 -5.51 0.64
N GLY A 72 7.69 -6.00 1.82
CA GLY A 72 7.91 -5.16 3.01
C GLY A 72 6.61 -4.51 3.49
N GLU A 73 6.59 -3.19 3.65
CA GLU A 73 5.43 -2.39 4.06
C GLU A 73 4.70 -1.74 2.87
N SER A 74 5.09 -2.07 1.62
CA SER A 74 4.53 -1.46 0.41
C SER A 74 3.27 -2.19 -0.07
N TYR A 75 2.43 -1.44 -0.79
CA TYR A 75 1.22 -1.92 -1.43
C TYR A 75 1.32 -1.69 -2.94
N HIS A 76 0.69 -2.57 -3.71
CA HIS A 76 0.55 -2.44 -5.14
C HIS A 76 -0.91 -2.23 -5.50
N ILE A 77 -1.21 -1.20 -6.31
CA ILE A 77 -2.50 -1.07 -6.99
C ILE A 77 -2.31 -1.44 -8.45
N GLY A 78 -3.10 -2.35 -8.95
CA GLY A 78 -3.01 -2.83 -10.32
C GLY A 78 -4.36 -3.03 -10.97
N CYS A 79 -4.37 -3.10 -12.29
CA CYS A 79 -5.54 -3.47 -13.05
C CYS A 79 -5.69 -4.98 -13.13
N THR A 80 -6.91 -5.49 -12.98
CA THR A 80 -7.19 -6.93 -13.15
C THR A 80 -7.06 -7.43 -14.59
N CYS A 81 -6.98 -6.54 -15.59
CA CYS A 81 -7.01 -6.89 -17.01
C CYS A 81 -5.81 -6.43 -17.82
N CYS A 82 -5.04 -5.44 -17.36
CA CYS A 82 -3.88 -4.92 -18.09
C CYS A 82 -2.73 -4.64 -17.12
N PRO A 83 -1.47 -4.51 -17.60
CA PRO A 83 -0.29 -4.40 -16.75
C PRO A 83 -0.08 -3.02 -16.12
N VAL A 84 -1.10 -2.17 -16.08
CA VAL A 84 -1.00 -0.86 -15.42
C VAL A 84 -1.08 -1.04 -13.91
N GLY A 85 -0.10 -0.53 -13.20
CA GLY A 85 -0.06 -0.58 -11.74
C GLY A 85 0.98 0.36 -11.14
N PHE A 86 0.89 0.56 -9.84
CA PHE A 86 1.77 1.42 -9.03
C PHE A 86 2.08 0.74 -7.72
N THR A 87 3.18 1.13 -7.10
CA THR A 87 3.57 0.66 -5.76
C THR A 87 3.91 1.86 -4.89
N ASP A 88 3.38 1.88 -3.67
CA ASP A 88 3.68 2.90 -2.64
C ASP A 88 3.40 2.30 -1.25
N GLU A 89 3.94 2.91 -0.21
CA GLU A 89 3.69 2.52 1.19
C GLU A 89 2.36 3.09 1.71
N ASP A 90 1.87 4.18 1.12
CA ASP A 90 0.64 4.88 1.50
C ASP A 90 -0.50 4.53 0.53
N ILE A 91 -1.49 3.74 1.01
CA ILE A 91 -2.64 3.31 0.23
C ILE A 91 -3.48 4.50 -0.31
N PRO A 92 -3.86 5.53 0.49
CA PRO A 92 -4.53 6.73 -0.02
C PRO A 92 -3.77 7.43 -1.14
N LYS A 93 -2.46 7.58 -1.00
CA LYS A 93 -1.60 8.18 -2.03
C LYS A 93 -1.59 7.32 -3.29
N LEU A 94 -1.51 6.01 -3.14
CA LEU A 94 -1.52 5.04 -4.23
C LEU A 94 -2.82 5.14 -5.04
N VAL A 95 -3.98 5.23 -4.39
CA VAL A 95 -5.28 5.40 -5.04
C VAL A 95 -5.38 6.76 -5.75
N LYS A 96 -4.82 7.82 -5.15
CA LYS A 96 -4.74 9.13 -5.81
C LYS A 96 -3.90 9.07 -7.08
N MET A 97 -2.71 8.47 -7.03
CA MET A 97 -1.85 8.28 -8.22
C MET A 97 -2.57 7.50 -9.31
N TRP A 98 -3.27 6.43 -8.93
CA TRP A 98 -4.11 5.64 -9.84
C TRP A 98 -5.16 6.50 -10.52
N ASN A 99 -5.96 7.23 -9.74
CA ASN A 99 -7.05 8.08 -10.26
C ASN A 99 -6.52 9.20 -11.14
N ASP A 100 -5.41 9.84 -10.76
CA ASP A 100 -4.77 10.89 -11.55
C ASP A 100 -4.38 10.37 -12.94
N VAL A 101 -3.76 9.19 -13.01
CA VAL A 101 -3.37 8.56 -14.28
C VAL A 101 -4.58 8.14 -15.12
N GLN A 102 -5.61 7.56 -14.50
CA GLN A 102 -6.84 7.20 -15.22
C GLN A 102 -7.60 8.45 -15.72
N SER A 103 -7.37 9.62 -15.15
CA SER A 103 -7.98 10.89 -15.57
C SER A 103 -7.35 11.53 -16.82
N ILE A 104 -6.13 11.12 -17.23
CA ILE A 104 -5.42 11.66 -18.40
C ILE A 104 -6.20 11.27 -19.68
N LYS A 105 -6.44 12.19 -20.60
CA LYS A 105 -7.17 11.98 -21.86
C LYS A 105 -6.34 12.49 -23.05
N ALA A 106 -6.70 12.03 -24.24
CA ALA A 106 -6.18 12.66 -25.46
C ALA A 106 -6.53 14.16 -25.48
N GLY A 107 -5.57 14.98 -25.86
CA GLY A 107 -5.64 16.43 -25.79
C GLY A 107 -5.14 17.07 -24.49
N ASP A 108 -5.01 16.29 -23.39
CA ASP A 108 -4.44 16.81 -22.14
C ASP A 108 -2.96 17.15 -22.29
N TYR A 109 -2.52 18.13 -21.49
CA TYR A 109 -1.10 18.41 -21.30
C TYR A 109 -0.60 17.64 -20.06
N VAL A 110 0.58 17.04 -20.21
CA VAL A 110 1.23 16.23 -19.18
C VAL A 110 2.69 16.64 -19.03
N GLU A 111 3.21 16.49 -17.84
CA GLU A 111 4.61 16.67 -17.51
C GLU A 111 5.32 15.30 -17.54
N MET A 112 6.44 15.23 -18.22
CA MET A 112 7.36 14.12 -18.20
C MET A 112 8.80 14.68 -18.18
N GLY A 113 9.49 14.47 -17.08
CA GLY A 113 10.75 15.14 -16.80
C GLY A 113 10.55 16.67 -16.68
N ALA A 114 11.39 17.43 -17.35
CA ALA A 114 11.32 18.90 -17.37
C ALA A 114 10.46 19.46 -18.53
N LEU A 115 9.81 18.61 -19.31
CA LEU A 115 9.10 18.99 -20.53
C LEU A 115 7.59 18.81 -20.39
N ILE A 116 6.86 19.69 -21.09
CA ILE A 116 5.41 19.60 -21.25
C ILE A 116 5.10 18.92 -22.58
N TRP A 117 4.23 17.95 -22.52
CA TRP A 117 3.82 17.12 -23.63
C TRP A 117 2.31 17.16 -23.81
N ARG A 118 1.85 17.08 -25.03
CA ARG A 118 0.43 16.93 -25.36
C ARG A 118 0.14 15.44 -25.62
N VAL A 119 -0.86 14.90 -24.96
CA VAL A 119 -1.32 13.53 -25.21
C VAL A 119 -2.08 13.48 -26.52
N GLN A 120 -1.61 12.70 -27.47
CA GLN A 120 -2.26 12.51 -28.77
C GLN A 120 -3.28 11.37 -28.72
N SER A 121 -2.85 10.24 -28.18
CA SER A 121 -3.70 9.06 -28.01
C SER A 121 -3.25 8.23 -26.81
N ILE A 122 -4.13 7.36 -26.37
CA ILE A 122 -3.87 6.43 -25.27
C ILE A 122 -4.37 5.05 -25.67
N SER A 123 -3.51 4.04 -25.50
CA SER A 123 -3.84 2.64 -25.77
C SER A 123 -3.09 1.72 -24.80
N TYR A 124 -3.75 0.71 -24.27
CA TYR A 124 -3.16 -0.35 -23.41
C TYR A 124 -2.26 0.16 -22.27
N GLY A 125 -2.66 1.27 -21.61
CA GLY A 125 -1.88 1.84 -20.50
C GLY A 125 -0.65 2.63 -20.91
N ARG A 126 -0.49 2.92 -22.21
CA ARG A 126 0.55 3.76 -22.80
C ARG A 126 -0.06 4.99 -23.44
N ALA A 127 0.64 6.09 -23.40
CA ALA A 127 0.29 7.32 -24.10
C ALA A 127 1.26 7.61 -25.24
N TYR A 128 0.72 7.99 -26.37
CA TYR A 128 1.47 8.59 -27.47
C TYR A 128 1.43 10.09 -27.26
N ILE A 129 2.58 10.68 -26.94
CA ILE A 129 2.71 12.08 -26.56
C ILE A 129 3.58 12.85 -27.55
N TYR A 130 3.32 14.16 -27.68
CA TYR A 130 4.03 15.07 -28.58
C TYR A 130 4.50 16.31 -27.84
N THR A 131 5.69 16.81 -28.16
CA THR A 131 6.19 18.12 -27.73
C THR A 131 6.60 18.98 -28.90
N ASN A 132 6.20 20.25 -28.86
CA ASN A 132 6.63 21.26 -29.83
C ASN A 132 8.12 21.59 -29.67
N THR A 133 8.68 21.49 -28.47
CA THR A 133 10.06 21.86 -28.16
C THR A 133 11.07 21.17 -29.06
N TYR A 134 10.83 19.89 -29.36
CA TYR A 134 11.72 19.07 -30.19
C TYR A 134 11.05 18.52 -31.45
N ASN A 135 9.79 18.89 -31.70
CA ASN A 135 8.96 18.29 -32.76
C ASN A 135 9.00 16.76 -32.73
N ALA A 136 8.89 16.19 -31.52
CA ALA A 136 9.09 14.77 -31.26
C ALA A 136 7.83 14.10 -30.73
N TYR A 137 7.64 12.85 -31.16
CA TYR A 137 6.62 11.95 -30.66
C TYR A 137 7.27 10.83 -29.86
N VAL A 138 6.70 10.49 -28.72
CA VAL A 138 7.19 9.40 -27.87
C VAL A 138 6.01 8.60 -27.35
N GLU A 139 6.17 7.28 -27.30
CA GLU A 139 5.23 6.39 -26.63
C GLU A 139 5.76 6.04 -25.25
N VAL A 140 5.00 6.37 -24.21
CA VAL A 140 5.40 6.16 -22.81
C VAL A 140 4.30 5.51 -21.99
N PRO A 141 4.62 4.70 -20.98
CA PRO A 141 3.64 4.23 -20.01
C PRO A 141 2.98 5.41 -19.29
N LEU A 142 1.66 5.36 -19.11
CA LEU A 142 0.89 6.41 -18.42
C LEU A 142 1.41 6.71 -17.01
N VAL A 143 2.00 5.72 -16.36
CA VAL A 143 2.56 5.83 -15.01
C VAL A 143 3.66 6.89 -14.86
N TYR A 144 4.33 7.26 -15.94
CA TYR A 144 5.38 8.28 -15.94
C TYR A 144 4.86 9.69 -16.23
N LEU A 145 3.55 9.84 -16.47
CA LEU A 145 2.96 11.10 -16.85
C LEU A 145 2.22 11.73 -15.67
N LYS A 146 2.45 13.01 -15.47
CA LYS A 146 1.74 13.82 -14.50
C LYS A 146 0.85 14.80 -15.22
N LYS A 147 -0.47 14.73 -15.00
CA LYS A 147 -1.43 15.64 -15.60
C LYS A 147 -1.23 17.07 -15.10
N ILE A 148 -1.14 18.01 -16.00
CA ILE A 148 -1.10 19.45 -15.69
C ILE A 148 -2.54 19.95 -15.60
N LYS A 149 -2.87 20.64 -14.50
CA LYS A 149 -4.18 21.30 -14.37
C LYS A 149 -4.25 22.45 -15.39
N SER A 150 -5.34 22.53 -16.12
CA SER A 150 -5.54 23.51 -17.22
C SER A 150 -5.38 24.98 -16.83
N SER A 151 -5.46 25.32 -15.54
CA SER A 151 -5.20 26.66 -15.03
C SER A 151 -3.73 27.12 -15.11
N SER A 152 -2.78 26.20 -15.31
CA SER A 152 -1.34 26.47 -15.36
C SER A 152 -0.76 26.41 -16.80
N ALA A 153 -1.53 25.99 -17.76
CA ALA A 153 -1.11 25.90 -19.16
C ALA A 153 -1.24 27.26 -19.86
N LYS A 154 -0.47 28.27 -19.40
CA LYS A 154 -0.08 29.36 -20.33
C LYS A 154 0.95 28.73 -21.25
N VAL A 155 0.45 28.30 -22.42
CA VAL A 155 1.28 27.85 -23.52
C VAL A 155 2.09 29.11 -23.97
N VAL A 156 3.39 29.06 -23.75
CA VAL A 156 4.35 29.98 -24.36
C VAL A 156 4.60 29.49 -25.79
#